data_8935b132c9f85b2d4f213d14282cf75c
#
_entry.id   8935b132c9f85b2d4f213d14282cf75c
#
_cell.length_a   1.000
_cell.length_b   1.000
_cell.length_c   1.000
_cell.angle_alpha   90.00
_cell.angle_beta   90.00
_cell.angle_gamma   90.00
#
_symmetry.space_group_name_H-M   'P 1'
#
loop_
_entity.id
_entity.type
_entity.pdbx_description
1 polymer ?
#
loop_
_entity_poly.entity_id
_entity_poly.type
_entity_poly.pdbx_seq_one_letter_code
_entity_poly.pdbx_strand_id
1 'polypeptide(L)'
;MSVAGVIVDDHGRALLIKRRDNGHWEPPGGVVEAGETLPDALRREVLEETGIKIALPATLTGVYKNMTGLIVSLVFRCQAIEGQPTAGDETRALRWVTRDEVAELADEAYAIRVKDALDAVFPPAVRAHDGVKLV
;
A
#
# COMPACT_ATOMS: atom_id res chain seq x y z
N MET A 1 -6.79 -11.59 5.64
CA MET A 1 -7.13 -10.25 5.12
C MET A 1 -6.05 -9.26 5.48
N SER A 2 -5.66 -8.43 4.53
CA SER A 2 -4.66 -7.39 4.75
C SER A 2 -5.16 -6.03 4.26
N VAL A 3 -4.50 -4.98 4.72
CA VAL A 3 -4.71 -3.60 4.28
C VAL A 3 -3.39 -3.00 3.84
N ALA A 4 -3.44 -2.07 2.90
CA ALA A 4 -2.27 -1.30 2.48
C ALA A 4 -2.67 0.14 2.21
N GLY A 5 -1.73 1.05 2.45
CA GLY A 5 -1.93 2.47 2.25
C GLY A 5 -1.01 3.03 1.17
N VAL A 6 -1.59 3.71 0.21
CA VAL A 6 -0.83 4.48 -0.78
C VAL A 6 -0.88 5.94 -0.35
N ILE A 7 0.19 6.40 0.28
CA ILE A 7 0.32 7.79 0.72
C ILE A 7 0.73 8.60 -0.50
N VAL A 8 -0.07 9.58 -0.86
CA VAL A 8 0.17 10.43 -2.04
C VAL A 8 0.57 11.82 -1.58
N ASP A 9 1.72 12.31 -2.09
CA ASP A 9 2.22 13.64 -1.77
C ASP A 9 1.62 14.72 -2.70
N ASP A 10 2.03 15.98 -2.48
CA ASP A 10 1.54 17.12 -3.26
C ASP A 10 2.02 17.11 -4.72
N HIS A 11 2.99 16.26 -5.05
CA HIS A 11 3.53 16.10 -6.41
C HIS A 11 2.95 14.88 -7.12
N GLY A 12 1.94 14.21 -6.53
CA GLY A 12 1.33 13.02 -7.10
C GLY A 12 2.20 11.77 -7.02
N ARG A 13 3.17 11.74 -6.10
CA ARG A 13 4.03 10.58 -5.89
C ARG A 13 3.52 9.74 -4.73
N ALA A 14 3.77 8.45 -4.82
CA ALA A 14 3.39 7.48 -3.79
C ALA A 14 4.61 7.02 -2.99
N LEU A 15 4.43 6.79 -1.70
CA LEU A 15 5.49 6.27 -0.84
C LEU A 15 5.49 4.75 -0.86
N LEU A 16 6.60 4.16 -1.31
CA LEU A 16 6.82 2.73 -1.25
C LEU A 16 7.80 2.36 -0.16
N ILE A 17 7.63 1.17 0.37
CA ILE A 17 8.60 0.53 1.25
C ILE A 17 9.33 -0.58 0.49
N LYS A 18 10.60 -0.80 0.85
CA LYS A 18 11.34 -2.00 0.46
C LYS A 18 11.36 -2.93 1.66
N ARG A 19 10.80 -4.10 1.51
CA ARG A 19 10.74 -5.08 2.60
C ARG A 19 12.13 -5.62 2.92
N ARG A 20 12.41 -5.75 4.21
CA ARG A 20 13.70 -6.29 4.66
C ARG A 20 13.81 -7.79 4.39
N ASP A 21 12.69 -8.54 4.46
CA ASP A 21 12.67 -9.99 4.34
C ASP A 21 12.91 -10.48 2.89
N ASN A 22 12.31 -9.84 1.89
CA ASN A 22 12.39 -10.29 0.49
C ASN A 22 12.93 -9.25 -0.48
N GLY A 23 13.16 -8.02 -0.04
CA GLY A 23 13.66 -6.93 -0.89
C GLY A 23 12.67 -6.40 -1.91
N HIS A 24 11.39 -6.78 -1.83
CA HIS A 24 10.36 -6.29 -2.74
C HIS A 24 9.89 -4.90 -2.36
N TRP A 25 9.61 -4.09 -3.38
CA TRP A 25 8.98 -2.80 -3.21
C TRP A 25 7.47 -2.94 -3.25
N GLU A 26 6.78 -2.34 -2.28
CA GLU A 26 5.32 -2.38 -2.20
C GLU A 26 4.78 -1.22 -1.35
N PRO A 27 3.48 -0.91 -1.44
CA PRO A 27 2.88 0.04 -0.52
C PRO A 27 2.95 -0.49 0.93
N PRO A 28 3.11 0.38 1.93
CA PRO A 28 3.07 -0.05 3.32
C PRO A 28 1.73 -0.69 3.68
N GLY A 29 1.77 -1.75 4.46
CA GLY A 29 0.57 -2.47 4.87
C GLY A 29 0.88 -3.79 5.56
N GLY A 30 -0.14 -4.51 5.94
CA GLY A 30 0.01 -5.79 6.60
C GLY A 30 -1.32 -6.43 6.98
N VAL A 31 -1.23 -7.49 7.76
CA VAL A 31 -2.38 -8.30 8.17
C VAL A 31 -3.22 -7.54 9.20
N VAL A 32 -4.53 -7.59 9.01
CA VAL A 32 -5.49 -7.06 9.99
C VAL A 32 -5.57 -8.03 11.16
N GLU A 33 -5.28 -7.54 12.36
CA GLU A 33 -5.31 -8.34 13.56
C GLU A 33 -6.73 -8.49 14.11
N ALA A 34 -6.95 -9.56 14.88
CA ALA A 34 -8.23 -9.78 15.54
C ALA A 34 -8.57 -8.60 16.45
N GLY A 35 -9.79 -8.10 16.34
CA GLY A 35 -10.27 -6.98 17.13
C GLY A 35 -9.92 -5.60 16.55
N GLU A 36 -9.12 -5.54 15.49
CA GLU A 36 -8.86 -4.27 14.80
C GLU A 36 -9.94 -3.98 13.75
N THR A 37 -10.34 -2.71 13.67
CA THR A 37 -11.07 -2.23 12.49
C THR A 37 -10.09 -2.06 11.32
N LEU A 38 -10.60 -2.01 10.09
CA LEU A 38 -9.75 -1.78 8.92
C LEU A 38 -9.02 -0.44 8.98
N PRO A 39 -9.66 0.69 9.36
CA PRO A 39 -8.95 1.95 9.52
C PRO A 39 -7.85 1.92 10.59
N ASP A 40 -8.09 1.25 11.71
CA ASP A 40 -7.08 1.14 12.77
C ASP A 40 -5.87 0.31 12.32
N ALA A 41 -6.11 -0.81 11.62
CA ALA A 41 -5.04 -1.63 11.06
C ALA A 41 -4.23 -0.84 10.04
N LEU A 42 -4.89 -0.09 9.17
CA LEU A 42 -4.24 0.74 8.16
C LEU A 42 -3.33 1.78 8.82
N ARG A 43 -3.85 2.52 9.80
CA ARG A 43 -3.07 3.53 10.50
C ARG A 43 -1.87 2.93 11.22
N ARG A 44 -2.05 1.80 11.90
CA ARG A 44 -0.99 1.10 12.62
C ARG A 44 0.12 0.64 11.67
N GLU A 45 -0.23 -0.06 10.60
CA GLU A 45 0.74 -0.59 9.66
C GLU A 45 1.54 0.52 8.95
N VAL A 46 0.85 1.56 8.50
CA VAL A 46 1.51 2.69 7.84
C VAL A 46 2.47 3.38 8.81
N LEU A 47 2.06 3.60 10.05
CA LEU A 47 2.91 4.23 11.05
C LEU A 47 4.14 3.36 11.38
N GLU A 48 3.94 2.07 11.58
CA GLU A 48 5.05 1.14 11.87
C GLU A 48 6.08 1.08 10.75
N GLU A 49 5.64 1.07 9.51
CA GLU A 49 6.53 0.87 8.37
C GLU A 49 7.13 2.16 7.81
N THR A 50 6.48 3.29 7.99
CA THR A 50 6.89 4.56 7.37
C THR A 50 7.12 5.71 8.33
N GLY A 51 6.69 5.58 9.58
CA GLY A 51 6.75 6.69 10.54
C GLY A 51 5.72 7.80 10.27
N ILE A 52 4.81 7.61 9.34
CA ILE A 52 3.83 8.62 8.95
C ILE A 52 2.46 8.29 9.54
N LYS A 53 1.84 9.32 10.13
CA LYS A 53 0.45 9.28 10.58
C LYS A 53 -0.44 9.79 9.44
N ILE A 54 -1.44 9.00 9.10
CA ILE A 54 -2.37 9.31 8.01
C ILE A 54 -3.69 9.85 8.52
N ALA A 55 -4.36 10.65 7.68
CA ALA A 55 -5.72 11.12 7.93
C ALA A 55 -6.73 9.99 7.75
N LEU A 56 -7.74 9.95 8.58
CA LEU A 56 -8.88 9.05 8.46
C LEU A 56 -10.17 9.87 8.36
N PRO A 57 -11.15 9.45 7.55
CA PRO A 57 -11.15 8.24 6.74
C PRO A 57 -10.23 8.35 5.52
N ALA A 58 -9.66 7.22 5.11
CA ALA A 58 -8.93 7.08 3.86
C ALA A 58 -9.87 6.55 2.77
N THR A 59 -9.48 6.72 1.51
CA THR A 59 -10.32 6.33 0.37
C THR A 59 -9.97 4.93 -0.13
N LEU A 60 -10.94 4.02 -0.11
CA LEU A 60 -10.75 2.69 -0.70
C LEU A 60 -10.59 2.83 -2.22
N THR A 61 -9.48 2.35 -2.76
CA THR A 61 -9.19 2.44 -4.20
C THR A 61 -9.15 1.09 -4.88
N GLY A 62 -9.08 0.00 -4.13
CA GLY A 62 -9.14 -1.32 -4.73
C GLY A 62 -9.17 -2.46 -3.73
N VAL A 63 -9.64 -3.60 -4.24
CA VAL A 63 -9.67 -4.89 -3.54
C VAL A 63 -8.96 -5.89 -4.43
N TYR A 64 -8.00 -6.63 -3.86
CA TYR A 64 -7.10 -7.50 -4.62
C TYR A 64 -7.04 -8.88 -3.98
N LYS A 65 -7.43 -9.90 -4.72
CA LYS A 65 -7.33 -11.28 -4.24
C LYS A 65 -6.08 -11.94 -4.82
N ASN A 66 -5.21 -12.44 -3.94
CA ASN A 66 -4.13 -13.31 -4.34
C ASN A 66 -4.68 -14.73 -4.50
N MET A 67 -4.75 -15.20 -5.74
CA MET A 67 -5.33 -16.51 -6.06
C MET A 67 -4.46 -17.68 -5.58
N THR A 68 -3.16 -17.45 -5.41
CA THR A 68 -2.22 -18.43 -4.91
C THR A 68 -2.16 -18.42 -3.38
N GLY A 69 -1.96 -17.25 -2.80
CA GLY A 69 -1.85 -17.07 -1.33
C GLY A 69 -3.16 -16.98 -0.59
N LEU A 70 -4.29 -16.90 -1.30
CA LEU A 70 -5.65 -16.87 -0.75
C LEU A 70 -5.94 -15.65 0.15
N ILE A 71 -5.12 -14.59 0.07
CA ILE A 71 -5.31 -13.37 0.85
C ILE A 71 -6.04 -12.34 0.01
N VAL A 72 -6.98 -11.65 0.65
CA VAL A 72 -7.64 -10.46 0.10
C VAL A 72 -7.02 -9.23 0.75
N SER A 73 -6.54 -8.30 -0.06
CA SER A 73 -5.99 -7.01 0.37
C SER A 73 -6.91 -5.87 -0.03
N LEU A 74 -7.17 -4.98 0.92
CA LEU A 74 -7.86 -3.72 0.68
C LEU A 74 -6.83 -2.60 0.66
N VAL A 75 -6.84 -1.81 -0.42
CA VAL A 75 -5.88 -0.72 -0.61
C VAL A 75 -6.59 0.61 -0.55
N PHE A 76 -6.01 1.52 0.24
CA PHE A 76 -6.56 2.86 0.48
C PHE A 76 -5.58 3.92 0.02
N ARG A 77 -6.09 4.95 -0.63
CA ARG A 77 -5.35 6.19 -0.87
C ARG A 77 -5.37 7.01 0.40
N CYS A 78 -4.18 7.42 0.85
CA CYS A 78 -3.98 8.08 2.13
C CYS A 78 -3.34 9.45 1.96
N GLN A 79 -3.61 10.32 2.94
CA GLN A 79 -2.96 11.61 3.07
C GLN A 79 -2.18 11.65 4.39
N ALA A 80 -0.92 12.06 4.33
CA ALA A 80 -0.10 12.26 5.51
C ALA A 80 -0.58 13.50 6.27
N ILE A 81 -0.69 13.40 7.60
CA ILE A 81 -1.00 14.55 8.46
C ILE A 81 0.13 14.87 9.43
N GLU A 82 1.02 13.92 9.72
CA GLU A 82 2.11 14.09 10.67
C GLU A 82 3.22 13.07 10.41
N GLY A 83 4.45 13.43 10.74
CA GLY A 83 5.61 12.55 10.66
C GLY A 83 6.42 12.72 9.39
N GLN A 84 7.63 12.18 9.42
CA GLN A 84 8.55 12.14 8.30
C GLN A 84 8.83 10.69 7.93
N PRO A 85 9.05 10.37 6.64
CA PRO A 85 9.38 9.01 6.24
C PRO A 85 10.56 8.47 7.03
N THR A 86 10.31 7.42 7.81
CA THR A 86 11.29 6.79 8.70
C THR A 86 11.06 5.29 8.64
N ALA A 87 12.10 4.53 8.29
CA ALA A 87 12.01 3.08 8.18
C ALA A 87 11.78 2.44 9.54
N GLY A 88 10.78 1.57 9.62
CA GLY A 88 10.56 0.70 10.77
C GLY A 88 11.47 -0.53 10.71
N ASP A 89 11.33 -1.43 11.70
CA ASP A 89 12.21 -2.60 11.83
C ASP A 89 12.16 -3.54 10.63
N GLU A 90 11.02 -3.66 9.98
CA GLU A 90 10.81 -4.54 8.84
C GLU A 90 10.99 -3.84 7.48
N THR A 91 11.31 -2.54 7.51
CA THR A 91 11.49 -1.70 6.32
C THR A 91 12.97 -1.44 6.07
N ARG A 92 13.48 -1.87 4.91
CA ARG A 92 14.88 -1.63 4.53
C ARG A 92 15.09 -0.22 3.98
N ALA A 93 14.13 0.27 3.19
CA ALA A 93 14.20 1.57 2.52
C ALA A 93 12.82 2.13 2.25
N LEU A 94 12.76 3.44 2.06
CA LEU A 94 11.56 4.18 1.69
C LEU A 94 11.87 5.00 0.44
N ARG A 95 10.89 5.15 -0.46
CA ARG A 95 11.07 5.94 -1.66
C ARG A 95 9.74 6.52 -2.15
N TRP A 96 9.73 7.80 -2.45
CA TRP A 96 8.65 8.43 -3.20
C TRP A 96 8.81 8.11 -4.68
N VAL A 97 7.76 7.61 -5.31
CA VAL A 97 7.79 7.19 -6.71
C VAL A 97 6.65 7.80 -7.50
N THR A 98 6.94 8.06 -8.76
CA THR A 98 5.90 8.43 -9.73
C THR A 98 5.18 7.17 -10.21
N ARG A 99 4.05 7.37 -10.91
CA ARG A 99 3.29 6.27 -11.50
C ARG A 99 4.15 5.40 -12.43
N ASP A 100 5.03 6.03 -13.22
CA ASP A 100 5.90 5.29 -14.14
C ASP A 100 7.00 4.54 -13.40
N GLU A 101 7.58 5.14 -12.36
CA GLU A 101 8.64 4.51 -11.58
C GLU A 101 8.16 3.26 -10.84
N VAL A 102 6.91 3.24 -10.35
CA VAL A 102 6.41 2.07 -9.62
C VAL A 102 6.37 0.83 -10.52
N ALA A 103 6.05 1.00 -11.80
CA ALA A 103 6.02 -0.11 -12.75
C ALA A 103 7.38 -0.77 -12.95
N GLU A 104 8.46 0.00 -12.77
CA GLU A 104 9.84 -0.49 -12.90
C GLU A 104 10.36 -1.16 -11.62
N LEU A 105 9.84 -0.75 -10.45
CA LEU A 105 10.34 -1.20 -9.15
C LEU A 105 9.59 -2.40 -8.59
N ALA A 106 8.28 -2.47 -8.78
CA ALA A 106 7.42 -3.46 -8.15
C ALA A 106 6.85 -4.45 -9.17
N ASP A 107 6.56 -5.65 -8.71
CA ASP A 107 5.82 -6.63 -9.51
C ASP A 107 4.45 -6.07 -9.89
N GLU A 108 3.92 -6.53 -11.02
CA GLU A 108 2.63 -6.04 -11.55
C GLU A 108 1.51 -6.10 -10.51
N ALA A 109 1.45 -7.18 -9.74
CA ALA A 109 0.43 -7.37 -8.70
C ALA A 109 0.44 -6.27 -7.63
N TYR A 110 1.59 -5.67 -7.36
CA TYR A 110 1.74 -4.59 -6.38
C TYR A 110 1.78 -3.21 -7.03
N ALA A 111 2.38 -3.10 -8.20
CA ALA A 111 2.39 -1.85 -8.96
C ALA A 111 0.97 -1.39 -9.31
N ILE A 112 0.09 -2.32 -9.68
CA ILE A 112 -1.30 -1.97 -10.03
C ILE A 112 -2.06 -1.35 -8.86
N ARG A 113 -1.77 -1.76 -7.62
CA ARG A 113 -2.39 -1.18 -6.43
C ARG A 113 -2.08 0.31 -6.30
N VAL A 114 -0.84 0.66 -6.57
CA VAL A 114 -0.37 2.05 -6.54
C VAL A 114 -0.99 2.85 -7.68
N LYS A 115 -1.00 2.29 -8.88
CA LYS A 115 -1.60 2.94 -10.06
C LYS A 115 -3.08 3.21 -9.87
N ASP A 116 -3.83 2.23 -9.37
CA ASP A 116 -5.25 2.39 -9.08
C ASP A 116 -5.49 3.49 -8.04
N ALA A 117 -4.64 3.56 -7.01
CA ALA A 117 -4.74 4.60 -5.99
C ALA A 117 -4.40 5.99 -6.53
N LEU A 118 -3.39 6.10 -7.40
CA LEU A 118 -3.02 7.37 -8.03
C LEU A 118 -4.09 7.85 -9.01
N ASP A 119 -4.67 6.93 -9.77
CA ASP A 119 -5.75 7.23 -10.72
C ASP A 119 -7.05 7.58 -9.98
N ALA A 120 -7.28 6.98 -8.82
CA ALA A 120 -8.42 7.23 -7.93
C ALA A 120 -9.76 7.22 -8.67
N VAL A 121 -9.94 6.27 -9.60
CA VAL A 121 -11.18 6.12 -10.37
C VAL A 121 -12.21 5.42 -9.51
N PHE A 122 -13.45 5.91 -9.51
CA PHE A 122 -14.55 5.32 -8.79
C PHE A 122 -15.48 4.58 -9.76
N PRO A 123 -16.01 3.39 -9.46
CA PRO A 123 -15.84 2.64 -8.20
C PRO A 123 -14.44 2.03 -8.04
N PRO A 124 -14.09 1.61 -6.81
CA PRO A 124 -12.79 0.98 -6.55
C PRO A 124 -12.53 -0.20 -7.46
N ALA A 125 -11.27 -0.43 -7.83
CA ALA A 125 -10.86 -1.57 -8.63
C ALA A 125 -11.10 -2.88 -7.87
N VAL A 126 -11.48 -3.94 -8.59
CA VAL A 126 -11.60 -5.30 -8.04
C VAL A 126 -10.80 -6.21 -8.95
N ARG A 127 -9.66 -6.71 -8.45
CA ARG A 127 -8.70 -7.44 -9.26
C ARG A 127 -8.26 -8.74 -8.60
N ALA A 128 -7.72 -9.63 -9.41
CA ALA A 128 -7.11 -10.87 -8.96
C ALA A 128 -5.68 -10.99 -9.52
N HIS A 129 -4.81 -11.66 -8.79
CA HIS A 129 -3.43 -11.89 -9.20
C HIS A 129 -2.91 -13.22 -8.65
N ASP A 130 -1.76 -13.67 -9.14
CA ASP A 130 -1.12 -14.92 -8.71
C ASP A 130 0.03 -14.69 -7.70
N GLY A 131 0.21 -13.47 -7.25
CA GLY A 131 1.30 -13.04 -6.38
C GLY A 131 2.35 -12.23 -7.12
N VAL A 132 2.36 -12.29 -8.45
CA VAL A 132 3.30 -11.55 -9.32
C VAL A 132 2.54 -10.78 -10.40
N LYS A 133 1.67 -11.47 -11.14
CA LYS A 133 0.95 -10.92 -12.29
C LYS A 133 -0.56 -10.94 -12.08
N LEU A 134 -1.24 -10.03 -12.75
CA LEU A 134 -2.70 -10.04 -12.83
C LEU A 134 -3.19 -11.28 -13.58
N VAL A 135 -4.31 -11.79 -13.15
CA VAL A 135 -4.98 -12.92 -13.81
C VAL A 135 -6.36 -12.54 -14.30
#